data_6758119b912ba292cbbc54743e848fb2
#
_entry.id   6758119b912ba292cbbc54743e848fb2
#
_cell.length_a   1.000
_cell.length_b   1.000
_cell.length_c   1.000
_cell.angle_alpha   90.00
_cell.angle_beta   90.00
_cell.angle_gamma   90.00
#
_symmetry.space_group_name_H-M   'P 1'
#
loop_
_entity.id
_entity.type
_entity.pdbx_description
1 polymer ?
#
loop_
_entity_poly.entity_id
_entity_poly.type
_entity_poly.pdbx_seq_one_letter_code
_entity_poly.pdbx_strand_id
1 'polypeptide(L)'
;MRRSIVVLVTMVVVSSACGASATKAPRSSPLPGAALQRLLAEDADEHNAGTIALVGSDGRTWLGAAGGYQGKREAHPGDRFDIGSTGKTYVATVVLQLVEEGRLSLDDSIEQWLPGKVDGGRLVLISHLLNHTSGLTVSPSGGISVINPPGKMFGYSNTDYGLLEAIVPRVTGRRLGQEVRDRILVPLGLEDTFLTPKGSSPPWLGAREGSCALCLESGGGPNSTTSDVARFFQALLSGELLDEDMMAAMTRTVPTGTEIHSGMGVFRFDLPCGTAWGHGGEFTYYSNQVLVSGDGSTAVVVARNARDWYSIKFLAEEMYCEAF
;
A
#
# COMPACT_ATOMS: atom_id res chain seq x y z
N MET A 1 31.92 65.56 51.52
CA MET A 1 32.58 64.43 50.86
C MET A 1 31.46 63.37 50.54
N ARG A 2 30.93 63.35 49.34
CA ARG A 2 29.93 62.36 48.88
C ARG A 2 30.67 61.34 48.01
N ARG A 3 30.66 60.07 48.39
CA ARG A 3 31.24 58.96 47.62
C ARG A 3 30.14 58.43 46.73
N SER A 4 30.34 58.51 45.41
CA SER A 4 29.48 57.89 44.40
C SER A 4 29.92 56.44 44.25
N ILE A 5 28.93 55.52 44.38
CA ILE A 5 29.10 54.10 44.11
C ILE A 5 28.67 53.89 42.68
N VAL A 6 29.59 53.37 41.83
CA VAL A 6 29.31 52.94 40.46
C VAL A 6 28.95 51.45 40.51
N VAL A 7 27.70 51.09 40.15
CA VAL A 7 27.28 49.71 39.99
C VAL A 7 27.50 49.29 38.55
N LEU A 8 28.39 48.37 38.33
CA LEU A 8 28.65 47.74 37.05
C LEU A 8 27.60 46.62 36.82
N VAL A 9 26.70 46.80 35.86
CA VAL A 9 25.73 45.77 35.43
C VAL A 9 26.37 44.98 34.30
N THR A 10 26.74 43.74 34.59
CA THR A 10 27.24 42.79 33.58
C THR A 10 26.06 42.15 32.86
N MET A 11 25.89 42.49 31.59
CA MET A 11 24.89 41.84 30.72
C MET A 11 25.42 40.48 30.27
N VAL A 12 24.78 39.39 30.71
CA VAL A 12 25.04 38.04 30.20
C VAL A 12 24.17 37.85 28.94
N VAL A 13 24.82 37.81 27.80
CA VAL A 13 24.16 37.43 26.54
C VAL A 13 24.08 35.92 26.47
N VAL A 14 22.87 35.36 26.64
CA VAL A 14 22.62 33.95 26.42
C VAL A 14 22.38 33.75 24.92
N SER A 15 23.35 33.23 24.21
CA SER A 15 23.20 32.79 22.80
C SER A 15 22.39 31.51 22.77
N SER A 16 21.11 31.58 22.40
CA SER A 16 20.32 30.43 22.03
C SER A 16 20.82 29.90 20.69
N ALA A 17 21.53 28.78 20.70
CA ALA A 17 21.84 28.03 19.50
C ALA A 17 20.55 27.36 19.02
N CYS A 18 19.91 27.94 17.98
CA CYS A 18 18.90 27.22 17.18
C CYS A 18 19.58 26.03 16.52
N GLY A 19 19.22 24.82 16.96
CA GLY A 19 19.58 23.59 16.28
C GLY A 19 18.96 23.58 14.88
N ALA A 20 19.77 23.86 13.87
CA ALA A 20 19.38 23.68 12.48
C ALA A 20 19.17 22.18 12.26
N SER A 21 17.94 21.78 12.01
CA SER A 21 17.60 20.46 11.44
C SER A 21 18.39 20.34 10.14
N ALA A 22 19.31 19.39 10.07
CA ALA A 22 20.09 19.15 8.86
C ALA A 22 19.12 18.63 7.79
N THR A 23 18.68 19.52 6.91
CA THR A 23 18.05 19.16 5.65
C THR A 23 19.04 18.34 4.84
N LYS A 24 18.75 17.06 4.64
CA LYS A 24 19.55 16.14 3.80
C LYS A 24 19.68 16.80 2.43
N ALA A 25 20.91 17.17 2.04
CA ALA A 25 21.16 17.75 0.73
C ALA A 25 20.64 16.76 -0.35
N PRO A 26 19.99 17.24 -1.43
CA PRO A 26 19.52 16.34 -2.48
C PRO A 26 20.69 15.55 -3.05
N ARG A 27 20.54 14.23 -3.17
CA ARG A 27 21.56 13.35 -3.77
C ARG A 27 21.72 13.78 -5.23
N SER A 28 22.90 14.22 -5.60
CA SER A 28 23.21 14.74 -6.95
C SER A 28 23.43 13.62 -7.99
N SER A 29 23.55 12.35 -7.55
CA SER A 29 23.79 11.23 -8.44
C SER A 29 22.51 10.74 -9.11
N PRO A 30 22.51 10.39 -10.40
CA PRO A 30 21.36 9.78 -11.06
C PRO A 30 21.03 8.41 -10.42
N LEU A 31 19.76 7.95 -10.58
CA LEU A 31 19.41 6.59 -10.20
C LEU A 31 20.28 5.57 -10.94
N PRO A 32 20.64 4.43 -10.36
CA PRO A 32 21.54 3.43 -10.95
C PRO A 32 20.83 2.60 -12.04
N GLY A 33 20.32 3.25 -13.08
CA GLY A 33 19.46 2.67 -14.10
C GLY A 33 20.01 1.43 -14.77
N ALA A 34 21.35 1.35 -14.96
CA ALA A 34 21.98 0.15 -15.54
C ALA A 34 21.92 -1.06 -14.58
N ALA A 35 22.08 -0.86 -13.27
CA ALA A 35 21.94 -1.92 -12.27
C ALA A 35 20.47 -2.37 -12.17
N LEU A 36 19.54 -1.43 -12.09
CA LEU A 36 18.10 -1.70 -12.07
C LEU A 36 17.64 -2.48 -13.31
N GLN A 37 18.12 -2.09 -14.51
CA GLN A 37 17.76 -2.79 -15.74
C GLN A 37 18.34 -4.22 -15.78
N ARG A 38 19.52 -4.44 -15.23
CA ARG A 38 20.12 -5.79 -15.14
C ARG A 38 19.30 -6.68 -14.23
N LEU A 39 18.94 -6.23 -13.01
CA LEU A 39 18.08 -6.98 -12.09
C LEU A 39 16.74 -7.36 -12.75
N LEU A 40 16.16 -6.42 -13.47
CA LEU A 40 14.89 -6.66 -14.17
C LEU A 40 15.02 -7.68 -15.30
N ALA A 41 16.13 -7.66 -16.05
CA ALA A 41 16.40 -8.62 -17.12
C ALA A 41 16.67 -10.03 -16.57
N GLU A 42 17.43 -10.16 -15.50
CA GLU A 42 17.71 -11.42 -14.81
C GLU A 42 16.40 -12.06 -14.30
N ASP A 43 15.52 -11.28 -13.67
CA ASP A 43 14.21 -11.76 -13.22
C ASP A 43 13.33 -12.23 -14.40
N ALA A 44 13.27 -11.45 -15.47
CA ALA A 44 12.46 -11.79 -16.64
C ALA A 44 12.94 -13.08 -17.31
N ASP A 45 14.25 -13.29 -17.40
CA ASP A 45 14.85 -14.51 -17.96
C ASP A 45 14.61 -15.73 -17.06
N GLU A 46 14.81 -15.59 -15.74
CA GLU A 46 14.61 -16.66 -14.76
C GLU A 46 13.17 -17.19 -14.78
N HIS A 47 12.19 -16.30 -14.89
CA HIS A 47 10.78 -16.65 -14.85
C HIS A 47 10.13 -16.80 -16.23
N ASN A 48 10.89 -16.60 -17.32
CA ASN A 48 10.38 -16.58 -18.70
C ASN A 48 9.11 -15.69 -18.80
N ALA A 49 9.18 -14.49 -18.26
CA ALA A 49 8.06 -13.59 -18.06
C ALA A 49 8.37 -12.17 -18.54
N GLY A 50 7.34 -11.35 -18.68
CA GLY A 50 7.46 -9.90 -18.80
C GLY A 50 7.45 -9.28 -17.42
N THR A 51 8.50 -8.52 -17.08
CA THR A 51 8.63 -7.80 -15.81
C THR A 51 8.81 -6.33 -16.08
N ILE A 52 8.08 -5.50 -15.35
CA ILE A 52 8.12 -4.04 -15.42
C ILE A 52 8.37 -3.45 -14.04
N ALA A 53 9.07 -2.32 -13.99
CA ALA A 53 9.33 -1.65 -12.72
C ALA A 53 9.36 -0.13 -12.85
N LEU A 54 9.02 0.52 -11.73
CA LEU A 54 9.29 1.92 -11.45
C LEU A 54 10.16 2.01 -10.19
N VAL A 55 11.20 2.83 -10.26
CA VAL A 55 11.99 3.28 -9.10
C VAL A 55 11.98 4.79 -9.07
N GLY A 56 11.41 5.36 -8.01
CA GLY A 56 11.38 6.80 -7.75
C GLY A 56 12.15 7.14 -6.47
N SER A 57 13.01 8.16 -6.50
CA SER A 57 13.70 8.66 -5.30
C SER A 57 14.07 10.12 -5.47
N ASP A 58 13.75 10.95 -4.47
CA ASP A 58 14.07 12.38 -4.44
C ASP A 58 13.65 13.14 -5.72
N GLY A 59 12.43 12.87 -6.23
CA GLY A 59 11.88 13.50 -7.43
C GLY A 59 12.44 13.01 -8.76
N ARG A 60 13.30 12.00 -8.76
CA ARG A 60 13.82 11.31 -9.96
C ARG A 60 13.04 10.02 -10.15
N THR A 61 12.83 9.62 -11.39
CA THR A 61 12.11 8.39 -11.73
C THR A 61 12.89 7.62 -12.80
N TRP A 62 13.01 6.32 -12.58
CA TRP A 62 13.44 5.35 -13.57
C TRP A 62 12.27 4.40 -13.85
N LEU A 63 12.08 4.08 -15.12
CA LEU A 63 11.09 3.12 -15.60
C LEU A 63 11.80 2.09 -16.46
N GLY A 64 11.55 0.81 -16.20
CA GLY A 64 12.15 -0.29 -16.92
C GLY A 64 11.17 -1.40 -17.27
N ALA A 65 11.54 -2.18 -18.28
CA ALA A 65 10.86 -3.40 -18.67
C ALA A 65 11.86 -4.41 -19.20
N ALA A 66 11.56 -5.70 -19.03
CA ALA A 66 12.33 -6.79 -19.58
C ALA A 66 11.43 -7.98 -19.90
N GLY A 67 11.88 -8.86 -20.80
CA GLY A 67 11.12 -10.04 -21.21
C GLY A 67 9.82 -9.72 -21.92
N GLY A 68 8.87 -10.65 -21.87
CA GLY A 68 7.60 -10.49 -22.55
C GLY A 68 6.59 -11.57 -22.19
N TYR A 69 5.44 -11.53 -22.87
CA TYR A 69 4.38 -12.49 -22.67
C TYR A 69 4.46 -13.63 -23.70
N GLN A 70 4.90 -14.82 -23.24
CA GLN A 70 4.94 -16.05 -24.06
C GLN A 70 5.54 -15.86 -25.47
N GLY A 71 6.57 -15.01 -25.59
CA GLY A 71 7.20 -14.70 -26.88
C GLY A 71 6.34 -13.93 -27.88
N LYS A 72 5.17 -13.43 -27.49
CA LYS A 72 4.22 -12.74 -28.38
C LYS A 72 4.37 -11.23 -28.38
N ARG A 73 4.80 -10.66 -27.27
CA ARG A 73 4.93 -9.21 -27.09
C ARG A 73 5.97 -8.93 -26.01
N GLU A 74 6.85 -7.99 -26.27
CA GLU A 74 7.77 -7.46 -25.26
C GLU A 74 7.02 -6.65 -24.21
N ALA A 75 7.48 -6.71 -22.97
CA ALA A 75 6.98 -5.89 -21.86
C ALA A 75 7.36 -4.42 -22.11
N HIS A 76 6.47 -3.51 -21.72
CA HIS A 76 6.69 -2.08 -21.83
C HIS A 76 6.47 -1.41 -20.46
N PRO A 77 7.29 -0.40 -20.05
CA PRO A 77 7.19 0.22 -18.73
C PRO A 77 5.81 0.79 -18.38
N GLY A 78 5.03 1.20 -19.40
CA GLY A 78 3.66 1.69 -19.24
C GLY A 78 2.57 0.62 -19.29
N ASP A 79 2.94 -0.66 -19.27
CA ASP A 79 1.96 -1.73 -19.29
C ASP A 79 1.12 -1.74 -18.02
N ARG A 80 -0.16 -2.05 -18.18
CA ARG A 80 -1.09 -2.22 -17.07
C ARG A 80 -1.10 -3.67 -16.60
N PHE A 81 -1.32 -3.85 -15.31
CA PHE A 81 -1.39 -5.16 -14.67
C PHE A 81 -2.51 -5.20 -13.64
N ASP A 82 -2.98 -6.40 -13.31
CA ASP A 82 -3.88 -6.60 -12.17
C ASP A 82 -3.08 -6.45 -10.88
N ILE A 83 -3.46 -5.47 -10.06
CA ILE A 83 -2.75 -5.17 -8.81
C ILE A 83 -3.10 -6.14 -7.67
N GLY A 84 -4.11 -7.00 -7.85
CA GLY A 84 -4.50 -7.99 -6.87
C GLY A 84 -4.68 -7.40 -5.46
N SER A 85 -4.07 -8.06 -4.49
CA SER A 85 -4.19 -7.67 -3.07
C SER A 85 -3.61 -6.29 -2.74
N THR A 86 -2.78 -5.70 -3.59
CA THR A 86 -2.32 -4.30 -3.45
C THR A 86 -3.50 -3.32 -3.42
N GLY A 87 -4.62 -3.67 -4.06
CA GLY A 87 -5.87 -2.92 -3.98
C GLY A 87 -6.48 -2.82 -2.57
N LYS A 88 -6.10 -3.70 -1.63
CA LYS A 88 -6.55 -3.61 -0.23
C LYS A 88 -6.14 -2.29 0.42
N THR A 89 -4.99 -1.74 0.05
CA THR A 89 -4.55 -0.44 0.55
C THR A 89 -5.50 0.69 0.14
N TYR A 90 -6.07 0.65 -1.09
CA TYR A 90 -7.09 1.62 -1.52
C TYR A 90 -8.37 1.50 -0.67
N VAL A 91 -8.81 0.27 -0.37
CA VAL A 91 -9.97 0.03 0.51
C VAL A 91 -9.70 0.56 1.91
N ALA A 92 -8.54 0.25 2.48
CA ALA A 92 -8.15 0.71 3.82
C ALA A 92 -8.09 2.25 3.87
N THR A 93 -7.54 2.90 2.85
CA THR A 93 -7.51 4.38 2.76
C THR A 93 -8.92 4.97 2.80
N VAL A 94 -9.86 4.43 2.00
CA VAL A 94 -11.28 4.89 2.04
C VAL A 94 -11.91 4.66 3.41
N VAL A 95 -11.69 3.51 4.03
CA VAL A 95 -12.24 3.20 5.36
C VAL A 95 -11.68 4.16 6.41
N LEU A 96 -10.38 4.45 6.39
CA LEU A 96 -9.75 5.38 7.33
C LEU A 96 -10.21 6.83 7.10
N GLN A 97 -10.43 7.27 5.86
CA GLN A 97 -11.05 8.56 5.56
C GLN A 97 -12.48 8.65 6.11
N LEU A 98 -13.25 7.56 6.07
CA LEU A 98 -14.58 7.55 6.69
C LEU A 98 -14.53 7.59 8.22
N VAL A 99 -13.46 7.06 8.82
CA VAL A 99 -13.21 7.20 10.27
C VAL A 99 -12.83 8.64 10.61
N GLU A 100 -11.96 9.27 9.85
CA GLU A 100 -11.56 10.69 9.96
C GLU A 100 -12.78 11.63 9.85
N GLU A 101 -13.72 11.30 8.94
CA GLU A 101 -15.00 12.01 8.80
C GLU A 101 -16.00 11.75 9.95
N GLY A 102 -15.69 10.88 10.90
CA GLY A 102 -16.60 10.49 12.00
C GLY A 102 -17.83 9.69 11.55
N ARG A 103 -17.81 9.10 10.36
CA ARG A 103 -18.90 8.30 9.78
C ARG A 103 -18.79 6.82 10.10
N LEU A 104 -17.62 6.39 10.54
CA LEU A 104 -17.26 5.04 10.94
C LEU A 104 -16.30 5.14 12.12
N SER A 105 -16.23 4.12 12.98
CA SER A 105 -15.22 4.02 14.02
C SER A 105 -14.38 2.75 13.84
N LEU A 106 -13.10 2.81 14.16
CA LEU A 106 -12.23 1.63 14.21
C LEU A 106 -12.71 0.60 15.24
N ASP A 107 -13.44 1.07 16.26
CA ASP A 107 -14.03 0.25 17.35
C ASP A 107 -15.48 -0.19 17.06
N ASP A 108 -16.06 0.20 15.92
CA ASP A 108 -17.35 -0.34 15.51
C ASP A 108 -17.25 -1.85 15.27
N SER A 109 -18.23 -2.59 15.81
CA SER A 109 -18.35 -4.01 15.48
C SER A 109 -18.94 -4.21 14.10
N ILE A 110 -18.53 -5.28 13.39
CA ILE A 110 -19.12 -5.60 12.09
C ILE A 110 -20.61 -5.89 12.17
N GLU A 111 -21.12 -6.33 13.33
CA GLU A 111 -22.56 -6.55 13.56
C GLU A 111 -23.40 -5.28 13.43
N GLN A 112 -22.82 -4.09 13.76
CA GLN A 112 -23.50 -2.80 13.59
C GLN A 112 -23.81 -2.49 12.12
N TRP A 113 -22.92 -2.87 11.22
CA TRP A 113 -22.99 -2.54 9.80
C TRP A 113 -23.55 -3.68 8.94
N LEU A 114 -23.30 -4.93 9.34
CA LEU A 114 -23.69 -6.16 8.64
C LEU A 114 -24.38 -7.14 9.59
N PRO A 115 -25.55 -6.80 10.15
CA PRO A 115 -26.24 -7.59 11.16
C PRO A 115 -26.52 -9.02 10.66
N GLY A 116 -26.14 -10.03 11.46
CA GLY A 116 -26.35 -11.43 11.18
C GLY A 116 -25.48 -12.01 10.04
N LYS A 117 -24.54 -11.23 9.48
CA LYS A 117 -23.67 -11.70 8.39
C LYS A 117 -22.56 -12.62 8.86
N VAL A 118 -22.09 -12.41 10.10
CA VAL A 118 -20.98 -13.15 10.71
C VAL A 118 -21.42 -13.69 12.06
N ASP A 119 -21.28 -14.99 12.26
CA ASP A 119 -21.48 -15.59 13.59
C ASP A 119 -20.35 -15.13 14.53
N GLY A 120 -20.73 -14.49 15.64
CA GLY A 120 -19.80 -13.81 16.55
C GLY A 120 -19.37 -12.40 16.09
N GLY A 121 -20.03 -11.81 15.09
CA GLY A 121 -19.67 -10.50 14.50
C GLY A 121 -19.61 -9.34 15.48
N ARG A 122 -20.24 -9.43 16.65
CA ARG A 122 -20.15 -8.43 17.73
C ARG A 122 -18.76 -8.32 18.36
N LEU A 123 -17.94 -9.35 18.22
CA LEU A 123 -16.57 -9.41 18.76
C LEU A 123 -15.52 -8.87 17.80
N VAL A 124 -15.86 -8.73 16.52
CA VAL A 124 -14.92 -8.31 15.47
C VAL A 124 -15.13 -6.84 15.17
N LEU A 125 -14.08 -6.06 15.32
CA LEU A 125 -14.05 -4.63 15.08
C LEU A 125 -13.55 -4.31 13.66
N ILE A 126 -13.84 -3.12 13.16
CA ILE A 126 -13.32 -2.61 11.89
C ILE A 126 -11.77 -2.67 11.87
N SER A 127 -11.13 -2.28 12.98
CA SER A 127 -9.66 -2.37 13.12
C SER A 127 -9.13 -3.80 12.94
N HIS A 128 -9.86 -4.81 13.40
CA HIS A 128 -9.45 -6.21 13.25
C HIS A 128 -9.52 -6.70 11.80
N LEU A 129 -10.46 -6.19 11.00
CA LEU A 129 -10.54 -6.47 9.57
C LEU A 129 -9.37 -5.81 8.81
N LEU A 130 -9.08 -4.54 9.13
CA LEU A 130 -8.04 -3.75 8.45
C LEU A 130 -6.64 -4.35 8.61
N ASN A 131 -6.31 -4.91 9.78
CA ASN A 131 -4.99 -5.44 10.10
C ASN A 131 -4.92 -6.99 10.12
N HIS A 132 -5.97 -7.67 9.63
CA HIS A 132 -6.03 -9.13 9.55
C HIS A 132 -5.92 -9.87 10.90
N THR A 133 -6.52 -9.31 11.93
CA THR A 133 -6.61 -9.97 13.25
C THR A 133 -8.05 -10.36 13.63
N SER A 134 -8.93 -10.49 12.66
CA SER A 134 -10.36 -10.78 12.86
C SER A 134 -10.64 -12.15 13.47
N GLY A 135 -9.76 -13.12 13.23
CA GLY A 135 -9.97 -14.51 13.64
C GLY A 135 -11.10 -15.23 12.91
N LEU A 136 -11.50 -14.69 11.72
CA LEU A 136 -12.61 -15.22 10.91
C LEU A 136 -12.22 -16.46 10.10
N THR A 137 -13.19 -17.33 9.87
CA THR A 137 -13.13 -18.41 8.90
C THR A 137 -14.39 -18.48 8.06
N VAL A 138 -14.29 -19.11 6.90
CA VAL A 138 -15.42 -19.38 6.00
C VAL A 138 -15.65 -20.89 5.96
N SER A 139 -16.86 -21.32 6.30
CA SER A 139 -17.25 -22.73 6.20
C SER A 139 -17.45 -23.14 4.73
N PRO A 140 -17.42 -24.45 4.42
CA PRO A 140 -17.71 -24.96 3.08
C PRO A 140 -19.10 -24.54 2.54
N SER A 141 -20.07 -24.26 3.42
CA SER A 141 -21.39 -23.74 3.07
C SER A 141 -21.45 -22.24 2.85
N GLY A 142 -20.33 -21.53 2.98
CA GLY A 142 -20.22 -20.07 2.81
C GLY A 142 -20.57 -19.25 4.06
N GLY A 143 -20.85 -19.89 5.20
CA GLY A 143 -21.03 -19.18 6.47
C GLY A 143 -19.72 -18.61 7.00
N ILE A 144 -19.75 -17.39 7.55
CA ILE A 144 -18.59 -16.74 8.16
C ILE A 144 -18.74 -16.75 9.68
N SER A 145 -17.71 -17.20 10.39
CA SER A 145 -17.72 -17.29 11.85
C SER A 145 -16.37 -16.95 12.47
N VAL A 146 -16.38 -16.53 13.73
CA VAL A 146 -15.18 -16.30 14.55
C VAL A 146 -14.69 -17.64 15.11
N ILE A 147 -13.46 -18.03 14.83
CA ILE A 147 -12.83 -19.25 15.36
C ILE A 147 -11.65 -18.95 16.29
N ASN A 148 -11.04 -17.78 16.19
CA ASN A 148 -9.96 -17.34 17.06
C ASN A 148 -10.36 -15.99 17.72
N PRO A 149 -9.86 -15.71 18.94
CA PRO A 149 -10.13 -14.42 19.59
C PRO A 149 -9.68 -13.23 18.73
N PRO A 150 -10.60 -12.32 18.33
CA PRO A 150 -10.26 -11.16 17.53
C PRO A 150 -9.22 -10.26 18.20
N GLY A 151 -8.35 -9.64 17.42
CA GLY A 151 -7.29 -8.75 17.88
C GLY A 151 -6.07 -9.46 18.50
N LYS A 152 -6.00 -10.80 18.49
CA LYS A 152 -4.94 -11.55 19.16
C LYS A 152 -3.88 -12.14 18.23
N MET A 153 -4.29 -12.55 17.04
CA MET A 153 -3.40 -13.26 16.11
C MET A 153 -3.61 -12.72 14.70
N PHE A 154 -2.51 -12.52 13.99
CA PHE A 154 -2.54 -12.24 12.57
C PHE A 154 -2.95 -13.49 11.79
N GLY A 155 -3.84 -13.30 10.81
CA GLY A 155 -4.22 -14.33 9.85
C GLY A 155 -4.73 -13.66 8.59
N TYR A 156 -3.88 -13.56 7.55
CA TYR A 156 -4.24 -12.89 6.30
C TYR A 156 -5.55 -13.44 5.72
N SER A 157 -6.51 -12.57 5.47
CA SER A 157 -7.85 -12.98 5.04
C SER A 157 -8.43 -12.06 3.97
N ASN A 158 -8.80 -12.62 2.83
CA ASN A 158 -9.58 -11.91 1.82
C ASN A 158 -11.01 -11.62 2.31
N THR A 159 -11.53 -12.45 3.21
CA THR A 159 -12.86 -12.25 3.80
C THR A 159 -12.94 -10.96 4.59
N ASP A 160 -11.87 -10.58 5.32
CA ASP A 160 -11.81 -9.34 6.07
C ASP A 160 -12.09 -8.13 5.17
N TYR A 161 -11.39 -8.05 4.04
CA TYR A 161 -11.56 -6.97 3.08
C TYR A 161 -12.87 -7.05 2.30
N GLY A 162 -13.37 -8.25 2.02
CA GLY A 162 -14.71 -8.41 1.46
C GLY A 162 -15.82 -7.89 2.39
N LEU A 163 -15.64 -7.99 3.72
CA LEU A 163 -16.56 -7.39 4.68
C LEU A 163 -16.42 -5.85 4.71
N LEU A 164 -15.19 -5.30 4.66
CA LEU A 164 -14.98 -3.84 4.55
C LEU A 164 -15.62 -3.28 3.26
N GLU A 165 -15.47 -3.98 2.13
CA GLU A 165 -16.13 -3.63 0.86
C GLU A 165 -17.66 -3.60 0.98
N ALA A 166 -18.25 -4.52 1.75
CA ALA A 166 -19.69 -4.55 2.02
C ALA A 166 -20.16 -3.48 3.02
N ILE A 167 -19.25 -3.01 3.90
CA ILE A 167 -19.55 -1.98 4.91
C ILE A 167 -19.56 -0.58 4.28
N VAL A 168 -18.60 -0.26 3.41
CA VAL A 168 -18.50 1.08 2.79
C VAL A 168 -19.81 1.55 2.16
N PRO A 169 -20.55 0.76 1.37
CA PRO A 169 -21.86 1.18 0.86
C PRO A 169 -22.92 1.40 1.94
N ARG A 170 -22.82 0.73 3.08
CA ARG A 170 -23.74 0.94 4.22
C ARG A 170 -23.49 2.28 4.92
N VAL A 171 -22.23 2.67 5.00
CA VAL A 171 -21.80 3.95 5.57
C VAL A 171 -22.10 5.11 4.64
N THR A 172 -21.85 4.95 3.33
CA THR A 172 -21.82 6.07 2.38
C THR A 172 -23.09 6.19 1.53
N GLY A 173 -23.84 5.09 1.34
CA GLY A 173 -24.91 4.99 0.36
C GLY A 173 -24.39 4.85 -1.08
N ARG A 174 -23.08 4.72 -1.30
CA ARG A 174 -22.42 4.69 -2.59
C ARG A 174 -21.56 3.44 -2.73
N ARG A 175 -21.34 2.97 -3.96
CA ARG A 175 -20.46 1.82 -4.21
C ARG A 175 -19.01 2.17 -3.88
N LEU A 176 -18.26 1.22 -3.34
CA LEU A 176 -16.85 1.40 -2.99
C LEU A 176 -16.01 1.93 -4.18
N GLY A 177 -16.25 1.43 -5.40
CA GLY A 177 -15.54 1.92 -6.59
C GLY A 177 -15.76 3.41 -6.88
N GLN A 178 -16.92 3.96 -6.52
CA GLN A 178 -17.18 5.39 -6.61
C GLN A 178 -16.43 6.17 -5.52
N GLU A 179 -16.38 5.61 -4.31
CA GLU A 179 -15.61 6.22 -3.21
C GLU A 179 -14.10 6.22 -3.54
N VAL A 180 -13.55 5.10 -4.00
CA VAL A 180 -12.14 5.01 -4.44
C VAL A 180 -11.86 6.03 -5.56
N ARG A 181 -12.72 6.09 -6.58
CA ARG A 181 -12.55 7.00 -7.69
C ARG A 181 -12.52 8.47 -7.23
N ASP A 182 -13.52 8.87 -6.45
CA ASP A 182 -13.74 10.28 -6.12
C ASP A 182 -12.80 10.76 -4.98
N ARG A 183 -12.35 9.86 -4.11
CA ARG A 183 -11.46 10.16 -2.98
C ARG A 183 -9.97 9.98 -3.28
N ILE A 184 -9.64 9.12 -4.23
CA ILE A 184 -8.25 8.74 -4.50
C ILE A 184 -7.88 8.98 -5.96
N LEU A 185 -8.57 8.32 -6.92
CA LEU A 185 -8.10 8.33 -8.31
C LEU A 185 -8.18 9.71 -8.94
N VAL A 186 -9.31 10.40 -8.80
CA VAL A 186 -9.51 11.73 -9.39
C VAL A 186 -8.61 12.78 -8.72
N PRO A 187 -8.53 12.90 -7.38
CA PRO A 187 -7.66 13.88 -6.75
C PRO A 187 -6.17 13.70 -7.09
N LEU A 188 -5.70 12.46 -7.24
CA LEU A 188 -4.31 12.16 -7.56
C LEU A 188 -4.01 12.09 -9.07
N GLY A 189 -5.03 12.19 -9.94
CA GLY A 189 -4.87 12.10 -11.39
C GLY A 189 -4.46 10.70 -11.86
N LEU A 190 -4.94 9.62 -11.19
CA LEU A 190 -4.59 8.24 -11.53
C LEU A 190 -5.46 7.74 -12.67
N GLU A 191 -5.18 8.20 -13.88
CA GLU A 191 -6.02 7.95 -15.06
C GLU A 191 -5.88 6.54 -15.62
N ASP A 192 -4.78 5.86 -15.33
CA ASP A 192 -4.50 4.49 -15.76
C ASP A 192 -4.91 3.43 -14.72
N THR A 193 -5.55 3.86 -13.62
CA THR A 193 -6.10 2.98 -12.59
C THR A 193 -7.61 2.87 -12.72
N PHE A 194 -8.12 1.66 -12.91
CA PHE A 194 -9.56 1.43 -13.07
C PHE A 194 -9.97 0.03 -12.65
N LEU A 195 -11.26 -0.11 -12.40
CA LEU A 195 -11.88 -1.37 -12.08
C LEU A 195 -12.34 -2.04 -13.38
N THR A 196 -11.84 -3.24 -13.65
CA THR A 196 -12.22 -4.00 -14.82
C THR A 196 -13.55 -4.69 -14.57
N PRO A 197 -14.59 -4.52 -15.40
CA PRO A 197 -15.82 -5.30 -15.31
C PRO A 197 -15.53 -6.81 -15.47
N LYS A 198 -16.31 -7.65 -14.80
CA LYS A 198 -16.23 -9.12 -14.95
C LYS A 198 -16.32 -9.49 -16.43
N GLY A 199 -15.37 -10.29 -16.90
CA GLY A 199 -15.34 -10.74 -18.31
C GLY A 199 -14.61 -9.80 -19.27
N SER A 200 -14.07 -8.67 -18.81
CA SER A 200 -13.16 -7.84 -19.59
C SER A 200 -11.72 -8.09 -19.17
N SER A 201 -10.88 -8.52 -20.10
CA SER A 201 -9.44 -8.68 -19.84
C SER A 201 -8.72 -7.35 -20.09
N PRO A 202 -7.87 -6.89 -19.18
CA PRO A 202 -6.96 -5.78 -19.48
C PRO A 202 -5.98 -6.24 -20.58
N PRO A 203 -5.71 -5.39 -21.57
CA PRO A 203 -5.08 -5.84 -22.82
C PRO A 203 -3.55 -6.02 -22.76
N TRP A 204 -2.86 -5.90 -21.62
CA TRP A 204 -1.44 -5.54 -21.66
C TRP A 204 -0.44 -6.62 -21.26
N LEU A 205 -0.54 -7.22 -20.10
CA LEU A 205 0.34 -8.32 -19.69
C LEU A 205 -0.30 -9.71 -19.89
N GLY A 206 -1.24 -9.86 -20.83
CA GLY A 206 -1.81 -11.15 -21.18
C GLY A 206 -2.84 -11.70 -20.19
N ALA A 207 -3.63 -10.82 -19.55
CA ALA A 207 -4.65 -11.23 -18.59
C ALA A 207 -5.68 -12.19 -19.19
N ARG A 208 -5.95 -13.26 -18.46
CA ARG A 208 -7.13 -14.10 -18.63
C ARG A 208 -8.11 -13.84 -17.48
N GLU A 209 -9.39 -14.03 -17.76
CA GLU A 209 -10.48 -13.94 -16.78
C GLU A 209 -10.16 -14.78 -15.53
N GLY A 210 -10.19 -14.16 -14.37
CA GLY A 210 -9.98 -14.81 -13.09
C GLY A 210 -10.78 -14.14 -11.96
N SER A 211 -11.06 -14.87 -10.89
CA SER A 211 -11.77 -14.38 -9.72
C SER A 211 -10.92 -13.42 -8.91
N CYS A 212 -11.46 -12.30 -8.53
CA CYS A 212 -10.80 -11.21 -7.84
C CYS A 212 -10.84 -11.34 -6.31
N ALA A 213 -9.75 -10.92 -5.63
CA ALA A 213 -9.74 -10.77 -4.17
C ALA A 213 -10.32 -9.42 -3.70
N LEU A 214 -10.56 -8.50 -4.63
CA LEU A 214 -11.25 -7.22 -4.50
C LEU A 214 -12.26 -7.13 -5.62
N CYS A 215 -13.23 -8.02 -5.62
CA CYS A 215 -14.36 -7.95 -6.56
C CYS A 215 -15.31 -6.88 -6.09
N LEU A 216 -14.99 -5.63 -6.34
CA LEU A 216 -15.93 -4.54 -6.28
C LEU A 216 -17.14 -4.92 -7.16
N GLU A 217 -18.24 -5.30 -6.56
CA GLU A 217 -19.56 -5.66 -7.11
C GLU A 217 -19.66 -6.17 -8.57
N SER A 218 -18.67 -5.88 -9.41
CA SER A 218 -18.63 -6.22 -10.84
C SER A 218 -17.81 -7.48 -11.17
N GLY A 219 -17.11 -8.07 -10.19
CA GLY A 219 -16.32 -9.29 -10.35
C GLY A 219 -15.04 -9.15 -11.19
N GLY A 220 -14.56 -7.91 -11.41
CA GLY A 220 -13.25 -7.59 -12.00
C GLY A 220 -12.26 -7.05 -10.98
N GLY A 221 -10.94 -7.24 -11.18
CA GLY A 221 -9.88 -6.70 -10.34
C GLY A 221 -9.51 -5.26 -10.70
N PRO A 222 -8.89 -4.52 -9.77
CA PRO A 222 -8.30 -3.24 -10.09
C PRO A 222 -7.06 -3.44 -10.98
N ASN A 223 -7.00 -2.68 -12.07
CA ASN A 223 -5.86 -2.63 -12.97
C ASN A 223 -5.19 -1.26 -12.86
N SER A 224 -3.88 -1.26 -12.93
CA SER A 224 -3.09 -0.03 -12.82
C SER A 224 -1.77 -0.13 -13.56
N THR A 225 -1.03 0.95 -13.61
CA THR A 225 0.38 1.02 -14.02
C THR A 225 1.30 1.12 -12.81
N THR A 226 2.60 0.86 -12.99
CA THR A 226 3.60 1.10 -11.94
C THR A 226 3.63 2.56 -11.50
N SER A 227 3.38 3.49 -12.41
CA SER A 227 3.35 4.94 -12.13
C SER A 227 2.19 5.34 -11.24
N ASP A 228 0.97 4.90 -11.54
CA ASP A 228 -0.21 5.22 -10.73
C ASP A 228 -0.14 4.60 -9.34
N VAL A 229 0.32 3.34 -9.27
CA VAL A 229 0.52 2.66 -7.97
C VAL A 229 1.57 3.39 -7.14
N ALA A 230 2.72 3.78 -7.72
CA ALA A 230 3.75 4.54 -7.02
C ALA A 230 3.20 5.88 -6.51
N ARG A 231 2.51 6.65 -7.37
CA ARG A 231 1.90 7.94 -7.00
C ARG A 231 0.90 7.79 -5.84
N PHE A 232 0.06 6.76 -5.87
CA PHE A 232 -0.89 6.50 -4.78
C PHE A 232 -0.17 6.23 -3.45
N PHE A 233 0.79 5.29 -3.42
CA PHE A 233 1.48 4.96 -2.19
C PHE A 233 2.36 6.09 -1.66
N GLN A 234 2.98 6.88 -2.54
CA GLN A 234 3.73 8.08 -2.15
C GLN A 234 2.82 9.11 -1.52
N ALA A 235 1.67 9.42 -2.14
CA ALA A 235 0.67 10.34 -1.59
C ALA A 235 0.12 9.87 -0.24
N LEU A 236 -0.14 8.58 -0.10
CA LEU A 236 -0.62 8.00 1.15
C LEU A 236 0.40 8.16 2.27
N LEU A 237 1.65 7.73 2.05
CA LEU A 237 2.68 7.72 3.09
C LEU A 237 3.25 9.11 3.40
N SER A 238 3.13 10.06 2.47
CA SER A 238 3.44 11.48 2.74
C SER A 238 2.33 12.23 3.50
N GLY A 239 1.20 11.58 3.81
CA GLY A 239 0.08 12.19 4.52
C GLY A 239 -0.83 13.07 3.66
N GLU A 240 -0.80 12.92 2.32
CA GLU A 240 -1.68 13.68 1.42
C GLU A 240 -3.14 13.17 1.45
N LEU A 241 -3.36 11.90 1.84
CA LEU A 241 -4.66 11.24 1.79
C LEU A 241 -5.31 11.00 3.16
N LEU A 242 -4.55 11.00 4.24
CA LEU A 242 -4.99 10.77 5.61
C LEU A 242 -4.32 11.77 6.54
N ASP A 243 -5.00 12.17 7.61
CA ASP A 243 -4.42 12.98 8.66
C ASP A 243 -3.37 12.20 9.50
N GLU A 244 -2.70 12.91 10.42
CA GLU A 244 -1.63 12.34 11.27
C GLU A 244 -2.14 11.21 12.16
N ASP A 245 -3.35 11.33 12.72
CA ASP A 245 -3.94 10.32 13.61
C ASP A 245 -4.27 9.04 12.83
N MET A 246 -4.85 9.16 11.63
CA MET A 246 -5.17 8.02 10.78
C MET A 246 -3.93 7.39 10.16
N MET A 247 -2.91 8.16 9.81
CA MET A 247 -1.60 7.63 9.41
C MET A 247 -0.92 6.86 10.55
N ALA A 248 -0.95 7.39 11.77
CA ALA A 248 -0.45 6.69 12.96
C ALA A 248 -1.23 5.39 13.24
N ALA A 249 -2.55 5.39 13.03
CA ALA A 249 -3.37 4.19 13.15
C ALA A 249 -3.02 3.16 12.05
N MET A 250 -2.91 3.59 10.79
CA MET A 250 -2.55 2.74 9.65
C MET A 250 -1.20 2.05 9.84
N THR A 251 -0.21 2.78 10.34
CA THR A 251 1.16 2.30 10.51
C THR A 251 1.43 1.64 11.86
N ARG A 252 0.43 1.54 12.74
CA ARG A 252 0.52 0.73 13.95
C ARG A 252 0.45 -0.75 13.59
N THR A 253 1.57 -1.44 13.69
CA THR A 253 1.69 -2.82 13.21
C THR A 253 1.41 -3.87 14.28
N VAL A 254 0.96 -5.04 13.80
CA VAL A 254 0.92 -6.31 14.54
C VAL A 254 1.91 -7.29 13.91
N PRO A 255 2.57 -8.15 14.72
CA PRO A 255 3.50 -9.14 14.19
C PRO A 255 2.75 -10.19 13.36
N THR A 256 3.35 -10.61 12.24
CA THR A 256 2.81 -11.67 11.39
C THR A 256 3.43 -13.04 11.67
N GLY A 257 4.44 -13.10 12.53
CA GLY A 257 5.27 -14.28 12.76
C GLY A 257 6.43 -14.41 11.76
N THR A 258 6.64 -13.40 10.93
CA THR A 258 7.76 -13.28 9.98
C THR A 258 8.46 -11.93 10.15
N GLU A 259 9.39 -11.59 9.26
CA GLU A 259 10.06 -10.29 9.20
C GLU A 259 9.14 -9.15 8.72
N ILE A 260 7.92 -9.49 8.26
CA ILE A 260 6.93 -8.54 7.79
C ILE A 260 5.94 -8.26 8.91
N HIS A 261 5.52 -7.02 9.08
CA HIS A 261 4.54 -6.62 10.09
C HIS A 261 3.30 -6.04 9.41
N SER A 262 2.10 -6.43 9.90
CA SER A 262 0.84 -5.94 9.31
C SER A 262 0.38 -4.66 9.97
N GLY A 263 0.21 -3.59 9.20
CA GLY A 263 -0.57 -2.42 9.54
C GLY A 263 -2.01 -2.54 9.02
N MET A 264 -2.73 -1.44 8.95
CA MET A 264 -4.10 -1.40 8.42
C MET A 264 -4.08 -1.19 6.89
N GLY A 265 -4.01 -2.29 6.13
CA GLY A 265 -3.96 -2.27 4.67
C GLY A 265 -2.60 -1.98 4.07
N VAL A 266 -1.57 -1.90 4.88
CA VAL A 266 -0.17 -1.80 4.49
C VAL A 266 0.67 -2.77 5.32
N PHE A 267 1.81 -3.18 4.79
CA PHE A 267 2.80 -3.96 5.52
C PHE A 267 4.08 -3.14 5.70
N ARG A 268 4.75 -3.35 6.84
CA ARG A 268 6.09 -2.88 7.10
C ARG A 268 7.09 -3.97 6.77
N PHE A 269 8.13 -3.60 6.03
CA PHE A 269 9.25 -4.44 5.64
C PHE A 269 10.51 -3.85 6.27
N ASP A 270 11.20 -4.64 7.08
CA ASP A 270 12.48 -4.25 7.70
C ASP A 270 13.61 -4.75 6.80
N LEU A 271 14.15 -3.87 5.94
CA LEU A 271 15.16 -4.17 4.93
C LEU A 271 16.57 -3.79 5.43
N PRO A 272 17.66 -4.37 4.86
CA PRO A 272 19.02 -4.00 5.23
C PRO A 272 19.34 -2.51 5.03
N CYS A 273 18.69 -1.86 4.07
CA CYS A 273 18.84 -0.44 3.74
C CYS A 273 17.85 0.49 4.45
N GLY A 274 16.97 -0.02 5.31
CA GLY A 274 16.00 0.77 6.05
C GLY A 274 14.62 0.13 6.05
N THR A 275 13.63 0.86 6.59
CA THR A 275 12.25 0.40 6.63
C THR A 275 11.48 0.88 5.41
N ALA A 276 10.73 -0.03 4.78
CA ALA A 276 9.78 0.29 3.74
C ALA A 276 8.35 -0.10 4.14
N TRP A 277 7.38 0.56 3.53
CA TRP A 277 5.96 0.28 3.67
C TRP A 277 5.38 -0.05 2.30
N GLY A 278 4.36 -0.90 2.25
CA GLY A 278 3.73 -1.22 0.99
C GLY A 278 2.79 -2.40 1.09
N HIS A 279 2.54 -3.01 -0.05
CA HIS A 279 1.72 -4.22 -0.16
C HIS A 279 2.14 -5.03 -1.37
N GLY A 280 2.01 -6.34 -1.28
CA GLY A 280 2.17 -7.23 -2.41
C GLY A 280 0.83 -7.64 -3.00
N GLY A 281 0.81 -7.91 -4.28
CA GLY A 281 -0.33 -8.44 -4.99
C GLY A 281 0.01 -9.73 -5.72
N GLU A 282 -0.84 -10.73 -5.58
CA GLU A 282 -0.78 -11.93 -6.40
C GLU A 282 -2.18 -12.23 -6.94
N PHE A 283 -2.27 -12.46 -8.21
CA PHE A 283 -3.49 -12.86 -8.87
C PHE A 283 -3.17 -13.86 -9.99
N THR A 284 -4.14 -14.53 -10.55
CA THR A 284 -4.05 -15.72 -11.43
C THR A 284 -2.77 -15.85 -12.27
N TYR A 285 -2.26 -14.75 -12.85
CA TYR A 285 -1.08 -14.74 -13.73
C TYR A 285 -0.13 -13.57 -13.44
N TYR A 286 -0.31 -12.87 -12.33
CA TYR A 286 0.47 -11.69 -11.97
C TYR A 286 0.96 -11.76 -10.55
N SER A 287 2.13 -11.22 -10.36
CA SER A 287 2.65 -10.83 -9.04
C SER A 287 3.12 -9.39 -9.10
N ASN A 288 2.96 -8.67 -8.03
CA ASN A 288 3.53 -7.34 -7.87
C ASN A 288 3.95 -7.09 -6.43
N GLN A 289 4.88 -6.16 -6.26
CA GLN A 289 5.31 -5.67 -4.95
C GLN A 289 5.49 -4.16 -5.01
N VAL A 290 5.00 -3.49 -3.97
CA VAL A 290 5.18 -2.07 -3.73
C VAL A 290 5.97 -1.88 -2.45
N LEU A 291 7.02 -1.07 -2.51
CA LEU A 291 7.83 -0.65 -1.36
C LEU A 291 8.04 0.86 -1.44
N VAL A 292 7.69 1.57 -0.36
CA VAL A 292 7.79 3.02 -0.28
C VAL A 292 8.38 3.41 1.08
N SER A 293 9.25 4.41 1.11
CA SER A 293 9.77 4.96 2.36
C SER A 293 8.66 5.60 3.20
N GLY A 294 8.85 5.64 4.53
CA GLY A 294 7.82 6.15 5.44
C GLY A 294 7.44 7.62 5.23
N ASP A 295 8.26 8.38 4.50
CA ASP A 295 8.02 9.78 4.11
C ASP A 295 7.49 9.93 2.66
N GLY A 296 7.29 8.82 1.94
CA GLY A 296 6.84 8.82 0.56
C GLY A 296 7.90 9.23 -0.48
N SER A 297 9.13 9.56 -0.07
CA SER A 297 10.15 10.13 -0.97
C SER A 297 10.78 9.10 -1.92
N THR A 298 10.85 7.83 -1.52
CA THR A 298 11.36 6.73 -2.33
C THR A 298 10.28 5.69 -2.55
N ALA A 299 10.06 5.27 -3.79
CA ALA A 299 9.09 4.26 -4.16
C ALA A 299 9.66 3.26 -5.16
N VAL A 300 9.38 1.99 -4.95
CA VAL A 300 9.62 0.91 -5.91
C VAL A 300 8.32 0.16 -6.14
N VAL A 301 7.97 -0.01 -7.41
CA VAL A 301 6.85 -0.85 -7.84
C VAL A 301 7.36 -1.80 -8.89
N VAL A 302 7.23 -3.10 -8.64
CA VAL A 302 7.58 -4.13 -9.61
C VAL A 302 6.34 -4.97 -9.91
N ALA A 303 6.12 -5.30 -11.17
CA ALA A 303 5.04 -6.19 -11.59
C ALA A 303 5.53 -7.17 -12.65
N ARG A 304 5.05 -8.41 -12.57
CA ARG A 304 5.43 -9.51 -13.47
C ARG A 304 4.20 -10.33 -13.88
N ASN A 305 4.16 -10.80 -15.11
CA ASN A 305 3.11 -11.68 -15.62
C ASN A 305 3.38 -13.17 -15.34
N ALA A 306 3.90 -13.47 -14.16
CA ALA A 306 4.02 -14.81 -13.60
C ALA A 306 3.60 -14.79 -12.13
N ARG A 307 3.04 -15.91 -11.68
CA ARG A 307 2.56 -16.03 -10.31
C ARG A 307 3.66 -16.56 -9.41
N ASP A 308 4.39 -15.67 -8.77
CA ASP A 308 5.33 -15.94 -7.70
C ASP A 308 5.59 -14.65 -6.92
N TRP A 309 4.75 -14.41 -5.90
CA TRP A 309 4.90 -13.23 -5.06
C TRP A 309 6.22 -13.25 -4.26
N TYR A 310 6.70 -14.43 -3.90
CA TYR A 310 7.88 -14.53 -3.05
C TYR A 310 9.13 -14.00 -3.77
N SER A 311 9.38 -14.42 -5.01
CA SER A 311 10.55 -13.95 -5.76
C SER A 311 10.43 -12.46 -6.17
N ILE A 312 9.24 -11.99 -6.57
CA ILE A 312 9.08 -10.58 -6.95
C ILE A 312 9.23 -9.63 -5.75
N LYS A 313 8.93 -10.11 -4.54
CA LYS A 313 9.22 -9.38 -3.29
C LYS A 313 10.72 -9.13 -3.14
N PHE A 314 11.55 -10.15 -3.34
CA PHE A 314 13.01 -9.99 -3.26
C PHE A 314 13.56 -9.05 -4.34
N LEU A 315 13.09 -9.16 -5.58
CA LEU A 315 13.47 -8.22 -6.63
C LEU A 315 13.15 -6.77 -6.23
N ALA A 316 11.96 -6.53 -5.68
CA ALA A 316 11.58 -5.18 -5.23
C ALA A 316 12.46 -4.69 -4.07
N GLU A 317 12.85 -5.56 -3.14
CA GLU A 317 13.74 -5.26 -2.02
C GLU A 317 15.15 -4.90 -2.50
N GLU A 318 15.71 -5.65 -3.45
CA GLU A 318 17.00 -5.34 -4.07
C GLU A 318 16.94 -3.99 -4.79
N MET A 319 15.93 -3.77 -5.64
CA MET A 319 15.76 -2.50 -6.35
C MET A 319 15.55 -1.31 -5.39
N TYR A 320 14.88 -1.54 -4.26
CA TYR A 320 14.70 -0.51 -3.24
C TYR A 320 16.02 -0.14 -2.57
N CYS A 321 16.85 -1.14 -2.22
CA CYS A 321 18.15 -0.88 -1.62
C CYS A 321 19.16 -0.28 -2.61
N GLU A 322 19.07 -0.58 -3.90
CA GLU A 322 19.87 0.07 -4.93
C GLU A 322 19.52 1.57 -5.12
N ALA A 323 18.27 1.96 -4.78
CA ALA A 323 17.81 3.34 -4.90
C ALA A 323 18.20 4.24 -3.70
N PHE A 324 18.66 3.62 -2.60
CA PHE A 324 19.04 4.28 -1.35
C PHE A 324 20.51 4.63 -1.33
#